data_def4a6f5d33145dbb2e817d03a4a57c6
#
_entry.id   def4a6f5d33145dbb2e817d03a4a57c6
#
_cell.length_a   1.000
_cell.length_b   1.000
_cell.length_c   1.000
_cell.angle_alpha   90.00
_cell.angle_beta   90.00
_cell.angle_gamma   90.00
#
_symmetry.space_group_name_H-M   'P 1'
#
loop_
_entity.id
_entity.type
_entity.pdbx_description
1 polymer ?
#
loop_
_entity_poly.entity_id
_entity_poly.type
_entity_poly.pdbx_seq_one_letter_code
_entity_poly.pdbx_strand_id
1 'polypeptide(L)'
;MTQKEAIEYAINLAKKANENEIRPNPFVGAVIIDHEGQLIGEGYHQKLGGPHAEVYAIEQALQKTSDLSQATIYVSLEPCSHYGKTPPCVDLIIQHKIKKVVIASLDPNPKVASVAKLKEHGIEVEVVDDVSATL
;
A
#
# COMPACT_ATOMS: atom_id res chain seq x y z
N MET A 1 -3.08 -1.80 16.92
CA MET A 1 -3.04 -2.92 15.93
C MET A 1 -1.60 -3.36 15.77
N THR A 2 -1.33 -4.64 15.86
CA THR A 2 0.02 -5.18 15.64
C THR A 2 0.35 -5.22 14.16
N GLN A 3 1.62 -5.41 13.82
CA GLN A 3 2.05 -5.53 12.43
C GLN A 3 1.34 -6.69 11.73
N LYS A 4 1.24 -7.84 12.40
CA LYS A 4 0.54 -9.00 11.84
C LYS A 4 -0.93 -8.71 11.58
N GLU A 5 -1.61 -8.07 12.53
CA GLU A 5 -3.01 -7.69 12.37
C GLU A 5 -3.21 -6.72 11.22
N ALA A 6 -2.31 -5.74 11.07
CA ALA A 6 -2.39 -4.76 9.99
C ALA A 6 -2.20 -5.41 8.62
N ILE A 7 -1.25 -6.33 8.49
CA ILE A 7 -1.02 -7.07 7.25
C ILE A 7 -2.23 -7.94 6.90
N GLU A 8 -2.77 -8.65 7.88
CA GLU A 8 -3.96 -9.48 7.66
C GLU A 8 -5.16 -8.63 7.24
N TYR A 9 -5.30 -7.46 7.84
CA TYR A 9 -6.37 -6.52 7.48
C TYR A 9 -6.21 -6.06 6.02
N ALA A 10 -4.99 -5.71 5.62
CA ALA A 10 -4.71 -5.29 4.24
C ALA A 10 -5.03 -6.40 3.23
N ILE A 11 -4.65 -7.65 3.54
CA ILE A 11 -4.93 -8.81 2.71
C ILE A 11 -6.45 -9.02 2.59
N ASN A 12 -7.18 -8.90 3.69
CA ASN A 12 -8.63 -9.06 3.68
C ASN A 12 -9.32 -7.95 2.89
N LEU A 13 -8.80 -6.73 2.94
CA LEU A 13 -9.30 -5.64 2.09
C LEU A 13 -9.10 -5.95 0.61
N ALA A 14 -7.94 -6.50 0.25
CA ALA A 14 -7.65 -6.88 -1.13
C ALA A 14 -8.70 -7.85 -1.68
N LYS A 15 -9.15 -8.77 -0.85
CA LYS A 15 -10.13 -9.80 -1.23
C LYS A 15 -11.54 -9.26 -1.47
N LYS A 16 -11.82 -8.00 -1.10
CA LYS A 16 -13.12 -7.39 -1.34
C LYS A 16 -13.32 -7.01 -2.81
N ALA A 17 -12.25 -6.89 -3.59
CA ALA A 17 -12.34 -6.51 -4.99
C ALA A 17 -13.01 -7.61 -5.82
N ASN A 18 -13.77 -7.17 -6.83
CA ASN A 18 -14.36 -8.08 -7.80
C ASN A 18 -13.37 -8.30 -8.94
N GLU A 19 -12.97 -9.55 -9.18
CA GLU A 19 -12.02 -9.90 -10.22
C GLU A 19 -12.41 -9.34 -11.59
N ASN A 20 -13.68 -9.37 -11.92
CA ASN A 20 -14.17 -8.89 -13.22
C ASN A 20 -14.03 -7.37 -13.37
N GLU A 21 -14.00 -6.65 -12.26
CA GLU A 21 -13.88 -5.18 -12.24
C GLU A 21 -12.42 -4.72 -12.33
N ILE A 22 -11.46 -5.54 -11.92
CA ILE A 22 -10.05 -5.13 -11.82
C ILE A 22 -9.11 -5.86 -12.79
N ARG A 23 -9.56 -6.94 -13.43
CA ARG A 23 -8.72 -7.71 -14.33
C ARG A 23 -8.15 -6.80 -15.44
N PRO A 24 -6.85 -6.86 -15.81
CA PRO A 24 -5.86 -7.86 -15.36
C PRO A 24 -5.05 -7.44 -14.14
N ASN A 25 -5.46 -6.43 -13.39
CA ASN A 25 -4.72 -5.95 -12.21
C ASN A 25 -4.81 -6.94 -11.05
N PRO A 26 -3.77 -7.00 -10.20
CA PRO A 26 -3.82 -7.86 -9.02
C PRO A 26 -4.72 -7.29 -7.92
N PHE A 27 -5.12 -8.15 -6.99
CA PHE A 27 -5.80 -7.71 -5.78
C PHE A 27 -4.82 -7.02 -4.85
N VAL A 28 -5.11 -5.80 -4.42
CA VAL A 28 -4.25 -5.03 -3.52
C VAL A 28 -5.07 -4.36 -2.44
N GLY A 29 -4.60 -4.44 -1.20
CA GLY A 29 -5.16 -3.74 -0.07
C GLY A 29 -4.07 -2.95 0.65
N ALA A 30 -4.44 -1.83 1.26
CA ALA A 30 -3.52 -0.97 1.99
C ALA A 30 -4.16 -0.44 3.27
N VAL A 31 -3.36 -0.31 4.32
CA VAL A 31 -3.79 0.16 5.63
C VAL A 31 -2.74 1.12 6.16
N ILE A 32 -3.17 2.25 6.73
CA ILE A 32 -2.26 3.21 7.36
C ILE A 32 -2.55 3.26 8.85
N ILE A 33 -1.49 3.06 9.64
CA ILE A 33 -1.53 3.06 11.10
C ILE A 33 -0.67 4.23 11.59
N ASP A 34 -1.18 5.03 12.53
CA ASP A 34 -0.42 6.14 13.09
C ASP A 34 0.57 5.65 14.16
N HIS A 35 1.34 6.61 14.74
CA HIS A 35 2.35 6.27 15.74
C HIS A 35 1.75 5.75 17.05
N GLU A 36 0.45 5.92 17.25
CA GLU A 36 -0.26 5.41 18.44
C GLU A 36 -0.88 4.03 18.19
N GLY A 37 -0.69 3.47 17.00
CA GLY A 37 -1.24 2.17 16.64
C GLY A 37 -2.68 2.19 16.16
N GLN A 38 -3.21 3.38 15.84
CA GLN A 38 -4.59 3.53 15.38
C GLN A 38 -4.70 3.47 13.86
N LEU A 39 -5.74 2.82 13.38
CA LEU A 39 -6.06 2.77 11.96
C LEU A 39 -6.60 4.13 11.52
N ILE A 40 -5.88 4.81 10.63
CA ILE A 40 -6.29 6.12 10.13
C ILE A 40 -6.64 6.14 8.64
N GLY A 41 -6.30 5.09 7.90
CA GLY A 41 -6.65 4.99 6.49
C GLY A 41 -6.65 3.55 6.02
N GLU A 42 -7.54 3.25 5.07
CA GLU A 42 -7.62 1.94 4.46
C GLU A 42 -8.16 2.05 3.04
N GLY A 43 -7.82 1.08 2.19
CA GLY A 43 -8.32 1.05 0.84
C GLY A 43 -7.98 -0.25 0.12
N TYR A 44 -8.67 -0.47 -1.00
CA TYR A 44 -8.36 -1.59 -1.90
C TYR A 44 -8.65 -1.14 -3.33
N HIS A 45 -7.99 -1.80 -4.30
CA HIS A 45 -8.19 -1.48 -5.71
C HIS A 45 -9.55 -2.02 -6.14
N GLN A 46 -10.46 -1.13 -6.52
CA GLN A 46 -11.87 -1.47 -6.71
C GLN A 46 -12.26 -1.71 -8.16
N LYS A 47 -11.62 -1.04 -9.11
CA LYS A 47 -11.90 -1.24 -10.53
C LYS A 47 -10.72 -0.81 -11.41
N LEU A 48 -10.65 -1.40 -12.58
CA LEU A 48 -9.61 -1.09 -13.58
C LEU A 48 -9.68 0.39 -13.97
N GLY A 49 -8.52 1.05 -13.96
CA GLY A 49 -8.42 2.47 -14.27
C GLY A 49 -8.76 3.38 -13.10
N GLY A 50 -9.29 2.84 -12.01
CA GLY A 50 -9.57 3.60 -10.79
C GLY A 50 -8.36 3.73 -9.89
N PRO A 51 -8.49 4.45 -8.76
CA PRO A 51 -7.38 4.60 -7.81
C PRO A 51 -6.91 3.27 -7.26
N HIS A 52 -5.61 3.18 -6.97
CA HIS A 52 -5.04 2.02 -6.30
C HIS A 52 -5.32 2.07 -4.80
N ALA A 53 -5.09 0.95 -4.11
CA ALA A 53 -5.37 0.82 -2.68
C ALA A 53 -4.67 1.90 -1.85
N GLU A 54 -3.42 2.20 -2.16
CA GLU A 54 -2.61 3.18 -1.44
C GLU A 54 -3.20 4.59 -1.56
N VAL A 55 -3.76 4.93 -2.72
CA VAL A 55 -4.39 6.24 -2.93
C VAL A 55 -5.58 6.41 -1.99
N TYR A 56 -6.46 5.42 -1.93
CA TYR A 56 -7.61 5.47 -1.02
C TYR A 56 -7.19 5.58 0.44
N ALA A 57 -6.18 4.78 0.84
CA ALA A 57 -5.69 4.78 2.21
C ALA A 57 -5.10 6.13 2.60
N ILE A 58 -4.29 6.74 1.73
CA ILE A 58 -3.66 8.03 1.98
C ILE A 58 -4.73 9.13 2.03
N GLU A 59 -5.67 9.15 1.10
CA GLU A 59 -6.74 10.14 1.10
C GLU A 59 -7.55 10.08 2.38
N GLN A 60 -7.88 8.89 2.86
CA GLN A 60 -8.63 8.71 4.09
C GLN A 60 -7.82 9.17 5.30
N ALA A 61 -6.52 8.82 5.35
CA ALA A 61 -5.64 9.24 6.44
C ALA A 61 -5.50 10.76 6.51
N LEU A 62 -5.43 11.44 5.36
CA LEU A 62 -5.30 12.89 5.30
C LEU A 62 -6.56 13.62 5.80
N GLN A 63 -7.69 12.94 5.90
CA GLN A 63 -8.88 13.52 6.52
C GLN A 63 -8.76 13.55 8.04
N LYS A 64 -7.88 12.75 8.62
CA LYS A 64 -7.68 12.65 10.06
C LYS A 64 -6.43 13.36 10.55
N THR A 65 -5.42 13.49 9.70
CA THR A 65 -4.17 14.17 10.04
C THR A 65 -3.55 14.77 8.79
N SER A 66 -2.89 15.92 8.92
CA SER A 66 -2.16 16.53 7.81
C SER A 66 -0.71 16.03 7.72
N ASP A 67 -0.25 15.27 8.72
CA ASP A 67 1.15 14.82 8.80
C ASP A 67 1.22 13.30 8.91
N LEU A 68 1.74 12.65 7.86
CA LEU A 68 1.93 11.21 7.80
C LEU A 68 3.38 10.78 8.08
N SER A 69 4.24 11.70 8.54
CA SER A 69 5.67 11.42 8.74
C SER A 69 5.95 10.42 9.87
N GLN A 70 4.98 10.15 10.72
CA GLN A 70 5.10 9.16 11.80
C GLN A 70 4.23 7.93 11.54
N ALA A 71 3.59 7.85 10.39
CA ALA A 71 2.69 6.75 10.06
C ALA A 71 3.41 5.61 9.34
N THR A 72 2.82 4.43 9.41
CA THR A 72 3.27 3.24 8.67
C THR A 72 2.15 2.81 7.73
N ILE A 73 2.48 2.55 6.47
CA ILE A 73 1.54 1.96 5.52
C ILE A 73 1.85 0.48 5.34
N TYR A 74 0.82 -0.35 5.45
CA TYR A 74 0.90 -1.79 5.27
C TYR A 74 0.19 -2.14 3.97
N VAL A 75 0.89 -2.78 3.05
CA VAL A 75 0.34 -3.14 1.73
C VAL A 75 0.45 -4.64 1.50
N SER A 76 -0.56 -5.22 0.85
CA SER A 76 -0.57 -6.64 0.53
C SER A 76 0.37 -6.99 -0.61
N LEU A 77 0.69 -6.01 -1.46
CA LEU A 77 1.58 -6.19 -2.60
C LEU A 77 2.48 -4.97 -2.75
N GLU A 78 3.69 -5.16 -3.24
CA GLU A 78 4.66 -4.07 -3.47
C GLU A 78 4.02 -2.93 -4.26
N PRO A 79 4.15 -1.64 -3.80
CA PRO A 79 3.59 -0.51 -4.54
C PRO A 79 4.19 -0.37 -5.93
N CYS A 80 3.39 0.08 -6.88
CA CYS A 80 3.86 0.27 -8.25
C CYS A 80 4.91 1.39 -8.31
N SER A 81 5.89 1.23 -9.19
CA SER A 81 7.00 2.18 -9.37
C SER A 81 7.12 2.71 -10.80
N HIS A 82 6.21 2.31 -11.68
CA HIS A 82 6.22 2.74 -13.08
C HIS A 82 4.99 3.60 -13.38
N TYR A 83 5.13 4.52 -14.34
CA TYR A 83 4.03 5.34 -14.79
C TYR A 83 3.09 4.53 -15.68
N GLY A 84 1.79 4.63 -15.41
CA GLY A 84 0.73 4.20 -16.29
C GLY A 84 -0.14 5.40 -16.60
N LYS A 85 -1.45 5.31 -16.42
CA LYS A 85 -2.37 6.44 -16.58
C LYS A 85 -2.25 7.44 -15.43
N THR A 86 -1.73 7.00 -14.29
CA THR A 86 -1.54 7.82 -13.09
C THR A 86 -0.09 7.70 -12.63
N PRO A 87 0.40 8.65 -11.80
CA PRO A 87 1.71 8.53 -11.18
C PRO A 87 1.82 7.25 -10.35
N PRO A 88 3.04 6.69 -10.20
CA PRO A 88 3.22 5.49 -9.38
C PRO A 88 2.85 5.71 -7.92
N CYS A 89 2.30 4.69 -7.26
CA CYS A 89 1.95 4.76 -5.83
C CYS A 89 3.19 5.01 -4.95
N VAL A 90 4.36 4.52 -5.37
CA VAL A 90 5.61 4.77 -4.63
C VAL A 90 5.90 6.26 -4.53
N ASP A 91 5.63 7.03 -5.59
CA ASP A 91 5.84 8.48 -5.58
C ASP A 91 4.89 9.17 -4.59
N LEU A 92 3.66 8.70 -4.50
CA LEU A 92 2.68 9.26 -3.57
C LEU A 92 3.12 9.03 -2.11
N ILE A 93 3.64 7.85 -1.82
CA ILE A 93 4.17 7.51 -0.50
C ILE A 93 5.34 8.44 -0.14
N ILE A 94 6.24 8.65 -1.08
CA ILE A 94 7.40 9.54 -0.91
C ILE A 94 6.94 10.98 -0.70
N GLN A 95 5.99 11.44 -1.51
CA GLN A 95 5.46 12.80 -1.44
C GLN A 95 4.91 13.12 -0.05
N HIS A 96 4.23 12.18 0.57
CA HIS A 96 3.63 12.36 1.89
C HIS A 96 4.58 12.01 3.04
N LYS A 97 5.83 11.62 2.73
CA LYS A 97 6.88 11.36 3.72
C LYS A 97 6.49 10.32 4.77
N ILE A 98 5.75 9.31 4.35
CA ILE A 98 5.36 8.21 5.24
C ILE A 98 6.62 7.55 5.79
N LYS A 99 6.64 7.30 7.10
CA LYS A 99 7.85 6.85 7.80
C LYS A 99 8.30 5.45 7.38
N LYS A 100 7.35 4.53 7.22
CA LYS A 100 7.66 3.12 7.00
C LYS A 100 6.63 2.47 6.07
N VAL A 101 7.10 1.56 5.24
CA VAL A 101 6.26 0.73 4.38
C VAL A 101 6.50 -0.74 4.73
N VAL A 102 5.44 -1.48 5.03
CA VAL A 102 5.50 -2.91 5.28
C VAL A 102 4.78 -3.62 4.13
N ILE A 103 5.49 -4.48 3.43
CA ILE A 103 5.01 -5.16 2.23
C ILE A 103 4.83 -6.64 2.52
N ALA A 104 3.62 -7.17 2.27
CA ALA A 104 3.35 -8.59 2.47
C ALA A 104 3.96 -9.46 1.38
N SER A 105 3.91 -9.01 0.13
CA SER A 105 4.43 -9.77 -1.00
C SER A 105 5.04 -8.83 -2.04
N LEU A 106 6.21 -9.21 -2.56
CA LEU A 106 6.85 -8.48 -3.66
C LEU A 106 6.13 -8.77 -4.97
N ASP A 107 6.06 -7.75 -5.85
CA ASP A 107 5.52 -7.93 -7.18
C ASP A 107 6.48 -8.80 -8.00
N PRO A 108 6.00 -9.85 -8.67
CA PRO A 108 6.88 -10.69 -9.48
C PRO A 108 7.38 -9.99 -10.75
N ASN A 109 6.81 -8.84 -11.12
CA ASN A 109 7.24 -8.10 -12.30
C ASN A 109 8.59 -7.42 -12.01
N PRO A 110 9.67 -7.75 -12.77
CA PRO A 110 10.99 -7.17 -12.51
C PRO A 110 11.08 -5.66 -12.77
N LYS A 111 10.07 -5.07 -13.41
CA LYS A 111 10.01 -3.62 -13.63
C LYS A 111 9.55 -2.87 -12.38
N VAL A 112 8.98 -3.55 -11.41
CA VAL A 112 8.58 -2.94 -10.14
C VAL A 112 9.82 -2.90 -9.25
N ALA A 113 10.26 -1.71 -8.87
CA ALA A 113 11.48 -1.48 -8.10
C ALA A 113 11.24 -0.48 -6.97
N SER A 114 10.11 -0.60 -6.30
CA SER A 114 9.69 0.37 -5.29
C SER A 114 10.54 0.33 -4.03
N VAL A 115 11.02 -0.85 -3.63
CA VAL A 115 11.79 -1.01 -2.39
C VAL A 115 13.05 -0.15 -2.43
N ALA A 116 13.83 -0.24 -3.52
CA ALA A 116 15.05 0.56 -3.66
C ALA A 116 14.74 2.06 -3.67
N LYS A 117 13.71 2.46 -4.40
CA LYS A 117 13.31 3.86 -4.51
C LYS A 117 12.87 4.45 -3.17
N LEU A 118 12.10 3.68 -2.40
CA LEU A 118 11.67 4.12 -1.06
C LEU A 118 12.84 4.29 -0.13
N LYS A 119 13.78 3.35 -0.13
CA LYS A 119 14.99 3.42 0.71
C LYS A 119 15.87 4.60 0.35
N GLU A 120 15.99 4.92 -0.94
CA GLU A 120 16.76 6.09 -1.41
C GLU A 120 16.20 7.39 -0.85
N HIS A 121 14.91 7.44 -0.56
CA HIS A 121 14.26 8.63 -0.01
C HIS A 121 14.13 8.59 1.52
N GLY A 122 14.85 7.68 2.17
CA GLY A 122 14.87 7.62 3.62
C GLY A 122 13.68 6.95 4.27
N ILE A 123 12.88 6.23 3.49
CA ILE A 123 11.71 5.51 4.01
C ILE A 123 12.12 4.10 4.37
N GLU A 124 11.77 3.68 5.60
CA GLU A 124 12.05 2.33 6.07
C GLU A 124 11.12 1.34 5.35
N VAL A 125 11.66 0.22 4.89
CA VAL A 125 10.88 -0.81 4.18
C VAL A 125 11.12 -2.16 4.82
N GLU A 126 10.04 -2.87 5.13
CA GLU A 126 10.09 -4.24 5.64
C GLU A 126 9.23 -5.12 4.75
N VAL A 127 9.77 -6.25 4.31
CA VAL A 127 9.03 -7.24 3.51
C VAL A 127 8.81 -8.47 4.40
N VAL A 128 7.55 -8.82 4.64
CA VAL A 128 7.21 -9.95 5.51
C VAL A 128 6.98 -11.25 4.76
N ASP A 129 6.90 -11.18 3.43
CA ASP A 129 6.79 -12.35 2.54
C ASP A 129 5.68 -13.31 2.94
N ASP A 130 4.49 -12.75 3.16
CA ASP A 130 3.31 -13.53 3.55
C ASP A 130 2.67 -14.16 2.32
N VAL A 131 2.71 -15.50 2.26
CA VAL A 131 2.19 -16.25 1.11
C VAL A 131 0.68 -16.11 0.94
N SER A 132 -0.05 -15.76 1.98
CA SER A 132 -1.50 -15.56 1.89
C SER A 132 -1.88 -14.34 1.06
N ALA A 133 -0.93 -13.44 0.79
CA ALA A 133 -1.12 -12.30 -0.09
C ALA A 133 -1.05 -12.68 -1.57
N THR A 134 -0.60 -13.87 -1.88
CA THR A 134 -0.47 -14.37 -3.26
C THR A 134 -1.82 -14.96 -3.69
N LEU A 135 -2.63 -14.13 -4.28
CA LEU A 135 -3.99 -14.51 -4.70
C LEU A 135 -4.06 -14.85 -6.18
#